data_25d11b37b62e87bd37d80f80366b9755
#
_entry.id   25d11b37b62e87bd37d80f80366b9755
#
_cell.length_a   1.000
_cell.length_b   1.000
_cell.length_c   1.000
_cell.angle_alpha   90.00
_cell.angle_beta   90.00
_cell.angle_gamma   90.00
#
_symmetry.space_group_name_H-M   'P 1'
#
loop_
_entity.id
_entity.type
_entity.pdbx_description
1 polymer ?
#
loop_
_entity_poly.entity_id
_entity_poly.type
_entity_poly.pdbx_seq_one_letter_code
_entity_poly.pdbx_strand_id
1 'polypeptide(L)'
;MAQGPPPTPTPSIVYAVHNPDSIKDYNTNPRVVRDMVNRLVLAATGQSNVAKAWASLVSPGERVGIKICAAGGELFTTHHDIVTAIVDGLAAAGHPRSSIIVWDRSLGGVKGAGYRRGVDGYQLKAITPHDGYDAKAVLSAPLIGKLVWGDFEYAGDITKEPILSDTEHTSNVSHFSKIISSEVDKVINVPVMSISETNGIAGCIYNMTIPNIDNWRRFAQGSRFGAESLAEIYSNPVIAKKVVFNLMDGLLAQYAGGPQPQPNYAIHHATLYASRDPVALDAMALKRLEEWRTRASLPKVAPQAAYIGFASQLGLGNSASDRVELRNIGR
;
A
#
# COMPACT_ATOMS: atom_id res chain seq x y z
N MET A 1 22.61 -1.98 -41.29
CA MET A 1 22.98 -2.65 -40.03
C MET A 1 21.68 -3.02 -39.29
N ALA A 2 21.38 -4.31 -39.16
CA ALA A 2 20.21 -4.74 -38.44
C ALA A 2 20.45 -4.44 -36.92
N GLN A 3 19.59 -3.63 -36.31
CA GLN A 3 19.58 -3.48 -34.88
C GLN A 3 19.28 -4.84 -34.23
N GLY A 4 20.17 -5.30 -33.38
CA GLY A 4 19.92 -6.53 -32.61
C GLY A 4 18.60 -6.43 -31.83
N PRO A 5 18.00 -7.58 -31.45
CA PRO A 5 16.77 -7.57 -30.68
C PRO A 5 16.95 -6.73 -29.45
N PRO A 6 15.92 -5.93 -29.04
CA PRO A 6 16.00 -5.13 -27.84
C PRO A 6 16.34 -6.03 -26.63
N PRO A 7 17.13 -5.55 -25.66
CA PRO A 7 17.51 -6.34 -24.50
C PRO A 7 16.24 -6.80 -23.80
N THR A 8 16.19 -8.09 -23.47
CA THR A 8 15.08 -8.68 -22.72
C THR A 8 14.94 -7.93 -21.38
N PRO A 9 13.79 -7.35 -21.06
CA PRO A 9 13.62 -6.63 -19.82
C PRO A 9 13.92 -7.54 -18.63
N THR A 10 14.71 -7.03 -17.68
CA THR A 10 15.06 -7.77 -16.46
C THR A 10 13.79 -8.11 -15.67
N PRO A 11 13.60 -9.38 -15.25
CA PRO A 11 12.45 -9.76 -14.43
C PRO A 11 12.43 -8.99 -13.10
N SER A 12 11.23 -8.63 -12.66
CA SER A 12 11.02 -8.09 -11.31
C SER A 12 11.02 -9.22 -10.30
N ILE A 13 11.73 -9.04 -9.19
CA ILE A 13 11.83 -10.06 -8.14
C ILE A 13 10.88 -9.71 -7.00
N VAL A 14 10.07 -10.69 -6.62
CA VAL A 14 9.29 -10.70 -5.39
C VAL A 14 9.95 -11.68 -4.44
N TYR A 15 10.41 -11.21 -3.30
CA TYR A 15 10.97 -12.05 -2.24
C TYR A 15 9.87 -12.47 -1.28
N ALA A 16 9.89 -13.71 -0.82
CA ALA A 16 8.95 -14.26 0.15
C ALA A 16 9.68 -14.95 1.30
N VAL A 17 9.22 -14.71 2.52
CA VAL A 17 9.63 -15.46 3.72
C VAL A 17 8.37 -16.02 4.35
N HIS A 18 8.32 -17.35 4.44
CA HIS A 18 7.26 -18.07 5.15
C HIS A 18 7.80 -18.61 6.47
N ASN A 19 7.07 -18.35 7.57
CA ASN A 19 7.36 -18.97 8.86
C ASN A 19 6.05 -19.18 9.63
N PRO A 20 5.63 -20.45 9.86
CA PRO A 20 4.37 -20.76 10.54
C PRO A 20 4.34 -20.26 12.00
N ASP A 21 5.51 -20.02 12.62
CA ASP A 21 5.59 -19.53 13.99
C ASP A 21 5.44 -17.99 14.08
N SER A 22 5.24 -17.31 12.94
CA SER A 22 5.12 -15.85 12.88
C SER A 22 3.78 -15.33 13.41
N ILE A 23 2.72 -16.14 13.33
CA ILE A 23 1.38 -15.79 13.79
C ILE A 23 0.65 -17.03 14.33
N LYS A 24 0.04 -16.91 15.49
CA LYS A 24 -0.80 -17.95 16.10
C LYS A 24 -1.99 -17.31 16.80
N ASP A 25 -3.19 -17.85 16.59
CA ASP A 25 -4.42 -17.35 17.21
C ASP A 25 -4.57 -15.83 17.06
N TYR A 26 -4.31 -15.32 15.83
CA TYR A 26 -4.30 -13.90 15.45
C TYR A 26 -3.21 -13.04 16.13
N ASN A 27 -2.33 -13.62 16.95
CA ASN A 27 -1.25 -12.90 17.61
C ASN A 27 0.07 -13.17 16.89
N THR A 28 0.78 -12.11 16.56
CA THR A 28 2.10 -12.21 15.93
C THR A 28 3.19 -12.54 16.96
N ASN A 29 4.27 -13.19 16.48
CA ASN A 29 5.48 -13.41 17.26
C ASN A 29 6.52 -12.34 16.87
N PRO A 30 6.75 -11.31 17.72
CA PRO A 30 7.60 -10.16 17.37
C PRO A 30 9.01 -10.54 16.93
N ARG A 31 9.60 -11.57 17.56
CA ARG A 31 10.96 -12.03 17.23
C ARG A 31 11.01 -12.66 15.85
N VAL A 32 10.05 -13.51 15.53
CA VAL A 32 9.97 -14.19 14.23
C VAL A 32 9.65 -13.18 13.11
N VAL A 33 8.69 -12.29 13.34
CA VAL A 33 8.34 -11.23 12.37
C VAL A 33 9.54 -10.31 12.09
N ARG A 34 10.30 -9.91 13.11
CA ARG A 34 11.53 -9.12 12.94
C ARG A 34 12.56 -9.85 12.07
N ASP A 35 12.78 -11.14 12.31
CA ASP A 35 13.69 -11.96 11.48
C ASP A 35 13.21 -11.99 10.02
N MET A 36 11.93 -12.20 9.78
CA MET A 36 11.34 -12.22 8.44
C MET A 36 11.54 -10.88 7.71
N VAL A 37 11.26 -9.75 8.37
CA VAL A 37 11.48 -8.41 7.80
C VAL A 37 12.93 -8.16 7.46
N ASN A 38 13.86 -8.51 8.39
CA ASN A 38 15.30 -8.35 8.19
C ASN A 38 15.80 -9.16 7.00
N ARG A 39 15.36 -10.40 6.86
CA ARG A 39 15.73 -11.27 5.73
C ARG A 39 15.23 -10.73 4.40
N LEU A 40 14.01 -10.22 4.37
CA LEU A 40 13.44 -9.62 3.17
C LEU A 40 14.22 -8.38 2.72
N VAL A 41 14.53 -7.45 3.62
CA VAL A 41 15.28 -6.24 3.25
C VAL A 41 16.70 -6.57 2.82
N LEU A 42 17.37 -7.53 3.48
CA LEU A 42 18.70 -8.00 3.08
C LEU A 42 18.68 -8.60 1.67
N ALA A 43 17.74 -9.49 1.39
CA ALA A 43 17.60 -10.12 0.07
C ALA A 43 17.27 -9.11 -1.04
N ALA A 44 16.36 -8.19 -0.77
CA ALA A 44 15.93 -7.19 -1.75
C ALA A 44 16.99 -6.12 -2.05
N THR A 45 17.93 -5.91 -1.14
CA THR A 45 18.98 -4.91 -1.29
C THR A 45 20.36 -5.50 -1.60
N GLY A 46 20.55 -6.81 -1.37
CA GLY A 46 21.85 -7.47 -1.50
C GLY A 46 22.89 -7.02 -0.49
N GLN A 47 22.47 -6.34 0.58
CA GLN A 47 23.38 -5.81 1.59
C GLN A 47 23.78 -6.86 2.64
N SER A 48 24.93 -6.65 3.29
CA SER A 48 25.49 -7.59 4.24
C SER A 48 24.91 -7.51 5.66
N ASN A 49 24.25 -6.39 6.00
CA ASN A 49 23.58 -6.21 7.29
C ASN A 49 22.37 -5.27 7.17
N VAL A 50 21.51 -5.33 8.18
CA VAL A 50 20.22 -4.62 8.21
C VAL A 50 20.38 -3.11 8.14
N ALA A 51 21.32 -2.53 8.87
CA ALA A 51 21.54 -1.08 8.85
C ALA A 51 21.95 -0.59 7.45
N LYS A 52 22.88 -1.28 6.78
CA LYS A 52 23.26 -0.96 5.39
C LYS A 52 22.11 -1.19 4.42
N ALA A 53 21.29 -2.21 4.64
CA ALA A 53 20.13 -2.48 3.80
C ALA A 53 19.14 -1.30 3.83
N TRP A 54 18.75 -0.84 5.01
CA TRP A 54 17.86 0.30 5.14
C TRP A 54 18.52 1.61 4.67
N ALA A 55 19.79 1.84 4.96
CA ALA A 55 20.53 3.01 4.47
C ALA A 55 20.62 3.06 2.92
N SER A 56 20.60 1.91 2.25
CA SER A 56 20.57 1.85 0.77
C SER A 56 19.22 2.21 0.17
N LEU A 57 18.15 2.15 0.95
CA LEU A 57 16.78 2.52 0.55
C LEU A 57 16.45 3.97 0.90
N VAL A 58 16.90 4.43 2.07
CA VAL A 58 16.66 5.77 2.59
C VAL A 58 17.98 6.32 3.11
N SER A 59 18.47 7.39 2.50
CA SER A 59 19.72 8.04 2.89
C SER A 59 19.57 8.79 4.22
N PRO A 60 20.62 8.86 5.04
CA PRO A 60 20.61 9.70 6.23
C PRO A 60 20.23 11.14 5.90
N GLY A 61 19.29 11.72 6.67
CA GLY A 61 18.77 13.06 6.44
C GLY A 61 17.51 13.12 5.56
N GLU A 62 17.16 12.07 4.80
CA GLU A 62 15.86 12.00 4.15
C GLU A 62 14.74 11.72 5.16
N ARG A 63 13.61 12.41 5.02
CA ARG A 63 12.41 12.18 5.86
C ARG A 63 11.70 10.94 5.37
N VAL A 64 11.62 9.93 6.23
CA VAL A 64 11.03 8.63 5.88
C VAL A 64 9.63 8.47 6.45
N GLY A 65 8.75 7.95 5.61
CA GLY A 65 7.40 7.57 5.99
C GLY A 65 7.14 6.09 5.79
N ILE A 66 6.35 5.51 6.67
CA ILE A 66 5.83 4.14 6.57
C ILE A 66 4.32 4.22 6.37
N LYS A 67 3.86 3.89 5.16
CA LYS A 67 2.43 3.85 4.85
C LYS A 67 1.87 2.49 5.23
N ILE A 68 1.04 2.46 6.26
CA ILE A 68 0.34 1.26 6.70
C ILE A 68 -1.04 1.13 6.03
N CYS A 69 -1.66 -0.04 6.15
CA CYS A 69 -3.06 -0.28 5.84
C CYS A 69 -3.80 -0.52 7.15
N ALA A 70 -4.70 0.39 7.54
CA ALA A 70 -5.46 0.32 8.79
C ALA A 70 -6.98 0.17 8.56
N ALA A 71 -7.41 -0.08 7.32
CA ALA A 71 -8.83 -0.15 6.96
C ALA A 71 -9.50 -1.45 7.43
N GLY A 72 -8.74 -2.51 7.67
CA GLY A 72 -9.24 -3.84 8.03
C GLY A 72 -9.43 -4.06 9.55
N GLY A 73 -9.48 -3.01 10.35
CA GLY A 73 -9.63 -3.11 11.81
C GLY A 73 -8.42 -3.79 12.48
N GLU A 74 -8.63 -4.49 13.58
CA GLU A 74 -7.53 -5.15 14.32
C GLU A 74 -6.95 -6.36 13.60
N LEU A 75 -7.74 -7.07 12.80
CA LEU A 75 -7.30 -8.34 12.21
C LEU A 75 -6.59 -8.18 10.87
N PHE A 76 -7.13 -7.36 9.97
CA PHE A 76 -6.61 -7.24 8.60
C PHE A 76 -5.95 -5.87 8.38
N THR A 77 -5.15 -5.50 9.34
CA THR A 77 -4.29 -4.30 9.31
C THR A 77 -2.84 -4.69 9.14
N THR A 78 -2.00 -3.74 8.78
CA THR A 78 -0.55 -3.92 8.89
C THR A 78 -0.19 -4.24 10.34
N HIS A 79 0.37 -5.41 10.61
CA HIS A 79 0.72 -5.82 11.97
C HIS A 79 1.82 -4.94 12.58
N HIS A 80 1.64 -4.57 13.85
CA HIS A 80 2.55 -3.68 14.58
C HIS A 80 4.00 -4.15 14.58
N ASP A 81 4.23 -5.47 14.70
CA ASP A 81 5.57 -6.04 14.76
C ASP A 81 6.35 -5.83 13.47
N ILE A 82 5.66 -5.76 12.32
CA ILE A 82 6.28 -5.42 11.03
C ILE A 82 6.76 -3.97 11.06
N VAL A 83 5.90 -3.06 11.49
CA VAL A 83 6.23 -1.62 11.58
C VAL A 83 7.37 -1.41 12.57
N THR A 84 7.32 -2.07 13.73
CA THR A 84 8.38 -2.01 14.73
C THR A 84 9.72 -2.51 14.17
N ALA A 85 9.72 -3.62 13.42
CA ALA A 85 10.93 -4.15 12.79
C ALA A 85 11.51 -3.18 11.73
N ILE A 86 10.66 -2.52 10.94
CA ILE A 86 11.09 -1.50 9.97
C ILE A 86 11.68 -0.30 10.70
N VAL A 87 11.00 0.21 11.74
CA VAL A 87 11.46 1.35 12.55
C VAL A 87 12.80 1.05 13.24
N ASP A 88 12.96 -0.16 13.79
CA ASP A 88 14.23 -0.62 14.38
C ASP A 88 15.35 -0.62 13.34
N GLY A 89 15.07 -1.12 12.15
CA GLY A 89 16.04 -1.15 11.04
C GLY A 89 16.44 0.23 10.55
N LEU A 90 15.49 1.14 10.41
CA LEU A 90 15.73 2.54 10.06
C LEU A 90 16.51 3.27 11.16
N ALA A 91 16.20 3.01 12.43
CA ALA A 91 16.94 3.56 13.56
C ALA A 91 18.40 3.07 13.57
N ALA A 92 18.63 1.80 13.27
CA ALA A 92 19.98 1.24 13.10
C ALA A 92 20.73 1.86 11.90
N ALA A 93 20.01 2.32 10.88
CA ALA A 93 20.55 3.05 9.73
C ALA A 93 20.79 4.55 10.00
N GLY A 94 20.48 5.04 11.21
CA GLY A 94 20.74 6.42 11.62
C GLY A 94 19.53 7.36 11.57
N HIS A 95 18.32 6.85 11.31
CA HIS A 95 17.10 7.66 11.36
C HIS A 95 16.54 7.70 12.80
N PRO A 96 16.45 8.87 13.46
CA PRO A 96 15.82 8.95 14.77
C PRO A 96 14.37 8.47 14.70
N ARG A 97 13.95 7.62 15.63
CA ARG A 97 12.55 7.13 15.66
C ARG A 97 11.54 8.27 15.60
N SER A 98 11.80 9.36 16.34
CA SER A 98 10.94 10.54 16.39
C SER A 98 10.82 11.29 15.05
N SER A 99 11.66 11.01 14.07
CA SER A 99 11.59 11.58 12.71
C SER A 99 10.83 10.68 11.72
N ILE A 100 10.57 9.43 12.07
CA ILE A 100 9.85 8.47 11.23
C ILE A 100 8.35 8.73 11.35
N ILE A 101 7.66 8.89 10.20
CA ILE A 101 6.22 9.08 10.15
C ILE A 101 5.56 7.76 9.75
N VAL A 102 4.68 7.24 10.63
CA VAL A 102 3.80 6.10 10.30
C VAL A 102 2.40 6.65 10.12
N TRP A 103 1.74 6.33 8.99
CA TRP A 103 0.44 6.94 8.73
C TRP A 103 -0.53 6.06 7.94
N ASP A 104 -1.81 6.37 8.10
CA ASP A 104 -2.88 5.99 7.18
C ASP A 104 -3.90 7.14 7.08
N ARG A 105 -4.95 6.92 6.28
CA ARG A 105 -5.95 7.95 5.96
C ARG A 105 -6.64 8.51 7.20
N SER A 106 -7.30 7.69 7.99
CA SER A 106 -8.19 8.15 9.05
C SER A 106 -7.69 7.84 10.45
N LEU A 107 -7.91 8.78 11.38
CA LEU A 107 -7.59 8.58 12.79
C LEU A 107 -8.41 7.43 13.40
N GLY A 108 -9.67 7.28 12.99
CA GLY A 108 -10.54 6.19 13.44
C GLY A 108 -10.00 4.83 12.99
N GLY A 109 -9.58 4.70 11.72
CA GLY A 109 -8.96 3.48 11.20
C GLY A 109 -7.67 3.12 11.93
N VAL A 110 -6.76 4.10 12.08
CA VAL A 110 -5.49 3.90 12.78
C VAL A 110 -5.70 3.45 14.24
N LYS A 111 -6.64 4.08 14.96
CA LYS A 111 -7.00 3.68 16.33
C LYS A 111 -7.68 2.30 16.37
N GLY A 112 -8.61 2.04 15.44
CA GLY A 112 -9.31 0.76 15.31
C GLY A 112 -8.37 -0.40 14.97
N ALA A 113 -7.28 -0.12 14.27
CA ALA A 113 -6.19 -1.05 14.00
C ALA A 113 -5.23 -1.25 15.19
N GLY A 114 -5.52 -0.68 16.35
CA GLY A 114 -4.72 -0.85 17.57
C GLY A 114 -3.53 0.10 17.72
N TYR A 115 -3.21 0.93 16.71
CA TYR A 115 -2.09 1.87 16.82
C TYR A 115 -2.34 2.99 17.82
N ARG A 116 -1.31 3.36 18.58
CA ARG A 116 -1.38 4.40 19.62
C ARG A 116 -0.23 5.38 19.48
N ARG A 117 -0.52 6.68 19.67
CA ARG A 117 0.51 7.74 19.66
C ARG A 117 1.44 7.61 20.85
N GLY A 118 2.74 7.85 20.62
CA GLY A 118 3.75 7.97 21.68
C GLY A 118 4.23 6.64 22.28
N VAL A 119 3.74 5.50 21.81
CA VAL A 119 4.12 4.19 22.37
C VAL A 119 5.46 3.72 21.81
N ASP A 120 5.66 3.78 20.50
CA ASP A 120 6.81 3.17 19.83
C ASP A 120 7.89 4.18 19.41
N GLY A 121 7.76 5.44 19.81
CA GLY A 121 8.71 6.52 19.58
C GLY A 121 8.67 7.17 18.20
N TYR A 122 7.91 6.64 17.22
CA TYR A 122 7.68 7.27 15.92
C TYR A 122 6.48 8.22 15.94
N GLN A 123 6.37 9.06 14.91
CA GLN A 123 5.21 9.94 14.73
C GLN A 123 4.06 9.17 14.08
N LEU A 124 3.02 8.86 14.84
CA LEU A 124 1.79 8.29 14.29
C LEU A 124 0.87 9.40 13.79
N LYS A 125 0.57 9.41 12.49
CA LYS A 125 -0.28 10.43 11.85
C LYS A 125 -1.50 9.80 11.17
N ALA A 126 -2.53 10.64 11.03
CA ALA A 126 -3.64 10.43 10.12
C ALA A 126 -3.86 11.72 9.34
N ILE A 127 -4.43 11.61 8.14
CA ILE A 127 -4.72 12.80 7.32
C ILE A 127 -5.88 13.56 7.98
N THR A 128 -5.63 14.82 8.34
CA THR A 128 -6.64 15.67 8.92
C THR A 128 -7.64 16.12 7.84
N PRO A 129 -8.95 16.03 8.07
CA PRO A 129 -9.92 16.59 7.14
C PRO A 129 -9.60 18.06 6.83
N HIS A 130 -9.79 18.47 5.58
CA HIS A 130 -9.47 19.80 5.03
C HIS A 130 -7.97 20.15 5.10
N ASP A 131 -7.42 20.36 6.27
CA ASP A 131 -6.04 20.83 6.48
C ASP A 131 -4.97 19.80 6.15
N GLY A 132 -5.32 18.54 6.03
CA GLY A 132 -4.38 17.44 5.74
C GLY A 132 -3.98 17.33 4.27
N TYR A 133 -4.62 18.10 3.38
CA TYR A 133 -4.36 18.05 1.94
C TYR A 133 -3.58 19.26 1.46
N ASP A 134 -2.79 19.07 0.40
CA ASP A 134 -1.92 20.09 -0.17
C ASP A 134 -2.58 20.69 -1.40
N ALA A 135 -3.04 21.94 -1.28
CA ALA A 135 -3.68 22.68 -2.36
C ALA A 135 -2.81 22.85 -3.63
N LYS A 136 -1.48 22.63 -3.53
CA LYS A 136 -0.55 22.71 -4.66
C LYS A 136 -0.28 21.36 -5.32
N ALA A 137 -0.54 20.26 -4.63
CA ALA A 137 -0.33 18.91 -5.13
C ALA A 137 -1.63 18.35 -5.72
N VAL A 138 -1.96 18.82 -6.92
CA VAL A 138 -3.26 18.60 -7.59
C VAL A 138 -3.21 17.39 -8.50
N LEU A 139 -4.27 16.59 -8.47
CA LEU A 139 -4.59 15.53 -9.40
C LEU A 139 -5.83 15.92 -10.20
N SER A 140 -5.65 16.18 -11.47
CA SER A 140 -6.77 16.41 -12.40
C SER A 140 -7.12 15.10 -13.10
N ALA A 141 -8.38 14.68 -12.99
CA ALA A 141 -8.91 13.51 -13.70
C ALA A 141 -10.32 13.84 -14.20
N PRO A 142 -10.44 14.69 -15.24
CA PRO A 142 -11.72 15.24 -15.70
C PRO A 142 -12.68 14.17 -16.24
N LEU A 143 -12.17 13.05 -16.76
CA LEU A 143 -12.98 11.93 -17.28
C LEU A 143 -13.71 11.17 -16.18
N ILE A 144 -13.24 11.24 -14.94
CA ILE A 144 -13.90 10.61 -13.78
C ILE A 144 -15.14 11.38 -13.33
N GLY A 145 -15.24 12.66 -13.72
CA GLY A 145 -16.37 13.50 -13.37
C GLY A 145 -16.26 14.11 -11.97
N LYS A 146 -17.38 14.64 -11.49
CA LYS A 146 -17.50 15.31 -10.21
C LYS A 146 -18.13 14.38 -9.18
N LEU A 147 -17.70 14.51 -7.93
CA LEU A 147 -18.40 13.95 -6.78
C LEU A 147 -18.84 15.06 -5.85
N VAL A 148 -20.05 14.93 -5.36
CA VAL A 148 -20.69 15.93 -4.51
C VAL A 148 -20.43 15.72 -3.04
N TRP A 149 -20.25 14.46 -2.62
CA TRP A 149 -20.46 14.11 -1.23
C TRP A 149 -19.36 13.25 -0.62
N GLY A 150 -19.08 13.53 0.65
CA GLY A 150 -18.29 12.67 1.52
C GLY A 150 -16.76 12.80 1.39
N ASP A 151 -16.30 13.88 0.82
CA ASP A 151 -14.88 14.18 0.71
C ASP A 151 -14.45 15.40 1.53
N PHE A 152 -13.21 15.41 1.94
CA PHE A 152 -12.67 16.45 2.81
C PHE A 152 -12.35 17.75 2.07
N GLU A 153 -12.25 17.71 0.74
CA GLU A 153 -12.14 18.90 -0.09
C GLU A 153 -13.49 19.63 -0.26
N TYR A 154 -14.57 18.98 0.11
CA TYR A 154 -15.91 19.52 0.00
C TYR A 154 -16.06 20.83 0.80
N ALA A 155 -16.34 21.92 0.09
CA ALA A 155 -16.43 23.26 0.67
C ALA A 155 -17.75 23.55 1.41
N GLY A 156 -18.74 22.65 1.32
CA GLY A 156 -20.02 22.79 1.99
C GLY A 156 -20.01 22.42 3.46
N ASP A 157 -21.17 22.52 4.08
CA ASP A 157 -21.38 22.11 5.47
C ASP A 157 -21.32 20.59 5.61
N ILE A 158 -20.21 20.06 6.15
CA ILE A 158 -19.98 18.63 6.33
C ILE A 158 -20.95 17.97 7.31
N THR A 159 -21.74 18.74 8.05
CA THR A 159 -22.77 18.23 8.96
C THR A 159 -24.08 17.93 8.24
N LYS A 160 -24.23 18.39 7.01
CA LYS A 160 -25.40 18.18 6.18
C LYS A 160 -25.11 17.23 5.03
N GLU A 161 -26.03 16.34 4.73
CA GLU A 161 -25.93 15.52 3.52
C GLU A 161 -26.10 16.42 2.30
N PRO A 162 -25.10 16.48 1.40
CA PRO A 162 -25.22 17.24 0.16
C PRO A 162 -26.24 16.58 -0.75
N ILE A 163 -27.03 17.40 -1.41
CA ILE A 163 -27.97 16.95 -2.41
C ILE A 163 -27.19 16.70 -3.71
N LEU A 164 -27.49 15.62 -4.43
CA LEU A 164 -26.84 15.26 -5.70
C LEU A 164 -26.91 16.37 -6.78
N SER A 165 -27.86 17.28 -6.68
CA SER A 165 -28.01 18.45 -7.54
C SER A 165 -27.19 19.67 -7.11
N ASP A 166 -26.51 19.61 -5.96
CA ASP A 166 -25.70 20.71 -5.45
C ASP A 166 -24.41 20.82 -6.25
N THR A 167 -24.39 21.70 -7.24
CA THR A 167 -23.23 21.95 -8.10
C THR A 167 -22.20 22.87 -7.49
N GLU A 168 -22.54 23.60 -6.43
CA GLU A 168 -21.61 24.54 -5.77
C GLU A 168 -20.57 23.78 -4.90
N HIS A 169 -20.93 22.59 -4.45
CA HIS A 169 -20.09 21.77 -3.58
C HIS A 169 -19.50 20.54 -4.27
N THR A 170 -19.44 20.54 -5.61
CA THR A 170 -18.82 19.46 -6.39
C THR A 170 -17.42 19.83 -6.84
N SER A 171 -16.52 18.86 -6.87
CA SER A 171 -15.19 19.03 -7.43
C SER A 171 -14.81 17.90 -8.39
N ASN A 172 -14.13 18.23 -9.49
CA ASN A 172 -13.48 17.28 -10.40
C ASN A 172 -11.96 17.20 -10.16
N VAL A 173 -11.49 17.81 -9.09
CA VAL A 173 -10.10 17.86 -8.67
C VAL A 173 -9.92 17.04 -7.42
N SER A 174 -8.76 16.45 -7.24
CA SER A 174 -8.32 15.82 -6.00
C SER A 174 -6.95 16.37 -5.61
N HIS A 175 -6.66 16.40 -4.32
CA HIS A 175 -5.39 16.84 -3.78
C HIS A 175 -4.70 15.71 -3.04
N PHE A 176 -3.38 15.65 -3.15
CA PHE A 176 -2.60 14.71 -2.33
C PHE A 176 -2.49 15.21 -0.90
N SER A 177 -2.41 14.27 0.05
CA SER A 177 -2.16 14.63 1.44
C SER A 177 -0.80 15.31 1.62
N LYS A 178 -0.72 16.24 2.56
CA LYS A 178 0.54 16.92 2.94
C LYS A 178 1.61 15.91 3.38
N ILE A 179 1.22 14.80 3.98
CA ILE A 179 2.16 13.76 4.40
C ILE A 179 2.95 13.27 3.19
N ILE A 180 2.27 12.85 2.10
CA ILE A 180 2.98 12.33 0.93
C ILE A 180 3.57 13.45 0.05
N SER A 181 2.93 14.61 -0.05
CA SER A 181 3.42 15.69 -0.93
C SER A 181 4.65 16.40 -0.37
N SER A 182 4.65 16.73 0.94
CA SER A 182 5.63 17.66 1.52
C SER A 182 6.31 17.19 2.80
N GLU A 183 5.78 16.20 3.55
CA GLU A 183 6.35 15.83 4.84
C GLU A 183 7.34 14.66 4.77
N VAL A 184 7.28 13.82 3.73
CA VAL A 184 8.18 12.67 3.53
C VAL A 184 8.91 12.78 2.19
N ASP A 185 10.15 12.31 2.15
CA ASP A 185 10.98 12.23 0.96
C ASP A 185 11.00 10.82 0.39
N LYS A 186 10.98 9.80 1.27
CA LYS A 186 10.94 8.37 0.92
C LYS A 186 9.84 7.64 1.68
N VAL A 187 9.27 6.65 1.03
CA VAL A 187 8.17 5.85 1.59
C VAL A 187 8.48 4.37 1.53
N ILE A 188 8.26 3.71 2.65
CA ILE A 188 8.14 2.26 2.76
C ILE A 188 6.65 1.95 2.81
N ASN A 189 6.14 1.28 1.79
CA ASN A 189 4.74 0.94 1.66
C ASN A 189 4.47 -0.44 2.25
N VAL A 190 3.54 -0.55 3.20
CA VAL A 190 3.25 -1.80 3.92
C VAL A 190 1.75 -2.15 3.79
N PRO A 191 1.31 -2.57 2.59
CA PRO A 191 -0.06 -3.04 2.38
C PRO A 191 -0.31 -4.39 3.05
N VAL A 192 -1.58 -4.74 3.23
CA VAL A 192 -2.03 -6.06 3.68
C VAL A 192 -2.49 -6.90 2.48
N MET A 193 -2.24 -8.19 2.52
CA MET A 193 -2.71 -9.13 1.51
C MET A 193 -4.21 -9.40 1.68
N SER A 194 -5.03 -8.55 1.10
CA SER A 194 -6.48 -8.60 1.23
C SER A 194 -7.19 -8.34 -0.09
N ILE A 195 -8.33 -8.99 -0.26
CA ILE A 195 -9.27 -8.71 -1.35
C ILE A 195 -9.92 -7.33 -1.13
N SER A 196 -10.16 -6.66 -2.25
CA SER A 196 -11.13 -5.56 -2.38
C SER A 196 -12.12 -5.94 -3.46
N GLU A 197 -13.37 -6.16 -3.10
CA GLU A 197 -14.41 -6.53 -4.08
C GLU A 197 -14.62 -5.42 -5.14
N THR A 198 -14.26 -4.19 -4.82
CA THR A 198 -14.35 -3.04 -5.75
C THR A 198 -13.12 -2.95 -6.67
N ASN A 199 -11.91 -3.16 -6.13
CA ASN A 199 -10.64 -2.90 -6.84
C ASN A 199 -9.79 -4.17 -7.03
N GLY A 200 -10.34 -5.34 -6.77
CA GLY A 200 -9.65 -6.61 -6.83
C GLY A 200 -8.82 -6.90 -5.59
N ILE A 201 -7.82 -6.10 -5.29
CA ILE A 201 -7.00 -6.24 -4.08
C ILE A 201 -6.69 -4.89 -3.43
N ALA A 202 -6.47 -4.90 -2.13
CA ALA A 202 -5.94 -3.77 -1.36
C ALA A 202 -4.40 -3.86 -1.30
N GLY A 203 -3.77 -3.87 -2.48
CA GLY A 203 -2.34 -4.07 -2.65
C GLY A 203 -1.49 -2.81 -2.54
N CYS A 204 -0.28 -2.89 -3.09
CA CYS A 204 0.72 -1.82 -3.04
C CYS A 204 0.24 -0.53 -3.70
N ILE A 205 -0.33 -0.64 -4.91
CA ILE A 205 -0.79 0.52 -5.67
C ILE A 205 -1.99 1.15 -4.96
N TYR A 206 -2.98 0.35 -4.56
CA TYR A 206 -4.16 0.86 -3.84
C TYR A 206 -3.76 1.58 -2.55
N ASN A 207 -2.89 0.97 -1.74
CA ASN A 207 -2.48 1.53 -0.44
C ASN A 207 -1.80 2.90 -0.56
N MET A 208 -1.13 3.16 -1.69
CA MET A 208 -0.46 4.44 -1.93
C MET A 208 -1.35 5.47 -2.64
N THR A 209 -2.46 5.09 -3.24
CA THR A 209 -3.31 5.98 -4.05
C THR A 209 -4.51 6.51 -3.27
N ILE A 210 -5.58 5.75 -3.22
CA ILE A 210 -6.87 6.15 -2.64
C ILE A 210 -6.75 6.70 -1.20
N PRO A 211 -5.98 6.09 -0.29
CA PRO A 211 -5.85 6.63 1.06
C PRO A 211 -5.06 7.94 1.18
N ASN A 212 -4.41 8.39 0.12
CA ASN A 212 -3.55 9.59 0.15
C ASN A 212 -4.12 10.79 -0.63
N ILE A 213 -5.34 10.68 -1.15
CA ILE A 213 -6.01 11.78 -1.87
C ILE A 213 -7.34 12.11 -1.23
N ASP A 214 -7.75 13.38 -1.36
CA ASP A 214 -9.14 13.79 -1.13
C ASP A 214 -10.00 13.45 -2.36
N ASN A 215 -11.29 13.72 -2.27
CA ASN A 215 -12.26 13.49 -3.36
C ASN A 215 -12.08 12.10 -4.04
N TRP A 216 -11.75 11.10 -3.24
CA TRP A 216 -11.36 9.75 -3.68
C TRP A 216 -12.54 8.91 -4.18
N ARG A 217 -13.77 9.20 -3.70
CA ARG A 217 -14.95 8.39 -4.04
C ARG A 217 -15.28 8.44 -5.51
N ARG A 218 -14.91 9.49 -6.22
CA ARG A 218 -15.08 9.56 -7.67
C ARG A 218 -14.29 8.48 -8.43
N PHE A 219 -13.23 7.93 -7.82
CA PHE A 219 -12.41 6.85 -8.36
C PHE A 219 -12.89 5.45 -7.94
N ALA A 220 -13.78 5.37 -6.95
CA ALA A 220 -14.32 4.10 -6.46
C ALA A 220 -15.63 3.68 -7.16
N GLN A 221 -16.10 4.45 -8.13
CA GLN A 221 -17.36 4.20 -8.83
C GLN A 221 -17.16 3.43 -10.13
N GLY A 222 -17.10 2.11 -10.02
CA GLY A 222 -17.19 1.24 -11.19
C GLY A 222 -15.85 0.76 -11.75
N SER A 223 -15.90 -0.42 -12.31
CA SER A 223 -14.75 -1.26 -12.62
C SER A 223 -13.81 -0.74 -13.71
N ARG A 224 -14.28 0.11 -14.63
CA ARG A 224 -13.45 0.48 -15.77
C ARG A 224 -12.62 1.74 -15.51
N PHE A 225 -13.22 2.81 -15.05
CA PHE A 225 -12.49 4.07 -14.82
C PHE A 225 -11.66 4.07 -13.54
N GLY A 226 -12.11 3.35 -12.49
CA GLY A 226 -11.37 3.22 -11.24
C GLY A 226 -10.03 2.49 -11.40
N ALA A 227 -10.00 1.46 -12.25
CA ALA A 227 -8.79 0.67 -12.48
C ALA A 227 -7.69 1.49 -13.18
N GLU A 228 -8.01 2.19 -14.26
CA GLU A 228 -7.07 3.07 -14.96
C GLU A 228 -6.59 4.19 -14.03
N SER A 229 -7.49 4.79 -13.28
CA SER A 229 -7.19 5.91 -12.39
C SER A 229 -6.23 5.54 -11.26
N LEU A 230 -6.30 4.33 -10.69
CA LEU A 230 -5.33 3.91 -9.68
C LEU A 230 -3.90 3.90 -10.22
N ALA A 231 -3.71 3.42 -11.46
CA ALA A 231 -2.40 3.43 -12.11
C ALA A 231 -1.93 4.86 -12.39
N GLU A 232 -2.82 5.74 -12.88
CA GLU A 232 -2.50 7.15 -13.14
C GLU A 232 -2.15 7.90 -11.84
N ILE A 233 -2.93 7.72 -10.76
CA ILE A 233 -2.64 8.35 -9.47
C ILE A 233 -1.27 7.91 -8.97
N TYR A 234 -0.97 6.60 -9.05
CA TYR A 234 0.33 6.08 -8.60
C TYR A 234 1.49 6.61 -9.45
N SER A 235 1.29 6.79 -10.76
CA SER A 235 2.30 7.32 -11.67
C SER A 235 2.70 8.76 -11.38
N ASN A 236 1.88 9.49 -10.63
CA ASN A 236 2.20 10.88 -10.25
C ASN A 236 3.52 10.92 -9.46
N PRO A 237 4.44 11.84 -9.83
CA PRO A 237 5.75 11.98 -9.16
C PRO A 237 5.68 12.15 -7.64
N VAL A 238 4.57 12.66 -7.11
CA VAL A 238 4.31 12.78 -5.67
C VAL A 238 4.34 11.42 -4.97
N ILE A 239 3.94 10.34 -5.68
CA ILE A 239 3.99 8.97 -5.18
C ILE A 239 5.17 8.20 -5.78
N ALA A 240 5.21 8.08 -7.11
CA ALA A 240 6.11 7.15 -7.80
C ALA A 240 7.60 7.36 -7.50
N LYS A 241 8.03 8.61 -7.29
CA LYS A 241 9.44 8.93 -6.95
C LYS A 241 9.80 8.70 -5.49
N LYS A 242 8.80 8.53 -4.61
CA LYS A 242 9.02 8.43 -3.17
C LYS A 242 8.96 7.00 -2.64
N VAL A 243 8.15 6.12 -3.26
CA VAL A 243 8.05 4.72 -2.82
C VAL A 243 9.32 3.97 -3.22
N VAL A 244 10.11 3.58 -2.23
CA VAL A 244 11.40 2.90 -2.45
C VAL A 244 11.35 1.41 -2.15
N PHE A 245 10.38 0.98 -1.37
CA PHE A 245 10.23 -0.40 -0.95
C PHE A 245 8.78 -0.74 -0.62
N ASN A 246 8.33 -1.91 -1.04
CA ASN A 246 7.02 -2.46 -0.71
C ASN A 246 7.22 -3.74 0.08
N LEU A 247 6.61 -3.82 1.25
CA LEU A 247 6.60 -4.99 2.12
C LEU A 247 5.15 -5.36 2.40
N MET A 248 4.63 -6.41 1.77
CA MET A 248 3.24 -6.84 1.92
C MET A 248 3.10 -7.77 3.12
N ASP A 249 2.21 -7.39 4.00
CA ASP A 249 1.79 -8.19 5.14
C ASP A 249 0.80 -9.27 4.71
N GLY A 250 1.29 -10.50 4.63
CA GLY A 250 0.52 -11.71 4.38
C GLY A 250 0.54 -12.67 5.56
N LEU A 251 0.78 -12.17 6.78
CA LEU A 251 0.70 -13.04 7.99
C LEU A 251 -0.73 -13.58 8.15
N LEU A 252 -1.69 -12.68 8.10
CA LEU A 252 -3.12 -12.98 8.04
C LEU A 252 -3.69 -12.36 6.75
N ALA A 253 -4.11 -13.18 5.81
CA ALA A 253 -4.68 -12.73 4.56
C ALA A 253 -6.21 -12.89 4.55
N GLN A 254 -6.91 -12.03 3.78
CA GLN A 254 -8.35 -12.11 3.58
C GLN A 254 -8.67 -12.30 2.09
N TYR A 255 -9.29 -13.43 1.71
CA TYR A 255 -9.52 -13.76 0.31
C TYR A 255 -10.93 -13.46 -0.21
N ALA A 256 -11.86 -12.98 0.64
CA ALA A 256 -13.20 -12.56 0.23
C ALA A 256 -13.79 -11.51 1.19
N GLY A 257 -14.83 -10.79 0.73
CA GLY A 257 -15.61 -9.85 1.54
C GLY A 257 -14.92 -8.52 1.88
N GLY A 258 -13.70 -8.31 1.37
CA GLY A 258 -12.97 -7.08 1.63
C GLY A 258 -13.47 -5.88 0.80
N PRO A 259 -13.14 -4.64 1.22
CA PRO A 259 -12.12 -4.27 2.23
C PRO A 259 -12.57 -4.35 3.69
N GLN A 260 -13.84 -4.64 3.96
CA GLN A 260 -14.32 -4.80 5.33
C GLN A 260 -13.75 -6.07 5.98
N PRO A 261 -13.47 -6.06 7.29
CA PRO A 261 -12.94 -7.24 7.97
C PRO A 261 -13.98 -8.37 7.99
N GLN A 262 -13.59 -9.52 7.45
CA GLN A 262 -14.44 -10.73 7.36
C GLN A 262 -13.64 -11.94 7.86
N PRO A 263 -13.64 -12.23 9.17
CA PRO A 263 -12.84 -13.32 9.76
C PRO A 263 -13.09 -14.70 9.15
N ASN A 264 -14.30 -14.94 8.63
CA ASN A 264 -14.66 -16.20 7.96
C ASN A 264 -13.86 -16.47 6.68
N TYR A 265 -13.24 -15.42 6.11
CA TYR A 265 -12.40 -15.50 4.92
C TYR A 265 -10.92 -15.25 5.22
N ALA A 266 -10.54 -15.42 6.49
CA ALA A 266 -9.14 -15.31 6.93
C ALA A 266 -8.34 -16.56 6.56
N ILE A 267 -7.09 -16.35 6.16
CA ILE A 267 -6.08 -17.40 6.02
C ILE A 267 -4.85 -17.02 6.83
N HIS A 268 -4.45 -17.88 7.76
CA HIS A 268 -3.15 -17.82 8.43
C HIS A 268 -2.07 -18.22 7.41
N HIS A 269 -1.67 -17.25 6.59
CA HIS A 269 -0.73 -17.49 5.50
C HIS A 269 0.73 -17.43 5.97
N ALA A 270 0.98 -16.78 7.12
CA ALA A 270 2.28 -16.74 7.79
C ALA A 270 3.46 -16.37 6.87
N THR A 271 3.21 -15.49 5.90
CA THR A 271 4.20 -15.13 4.87
C THR A 271 4.27 -13.61 4.72
N LEU A 272 5.48 -13.08 4.70
CA LEU A 272 5.74 -11.71 4.28
C LEU A 272 6.35 -11.70 2.88
N TYR A 273 6.03 -10.67 2.11
CA TYR A 273 6.56 -10.48 0.77
C TYR A 273 7.19 -9.11 0.63
N ALA A 274 8.23 -9.00 -0.19
CA ALA A 274 8.85 -7.72 -0.48
C ALA A 274 9.28 -7.59 -1.93
N SER A 275 9.13 -6.38 -2.48
CA SER A 275 9.64 -6.02 -3.80
C SER A 275 9.86 -4.51 -3.90
N ARG A 276 10.79 -4.10 -4.77
CA ARG A 276 10.86 -2.71 -5.23
C ARG A 276 9.83 -2.39 -6.29
N ASP A 277 9.30 -3.42 -6.95
CA ASP A 277 8.26 -3.31 -7.97
C ASP A 277 6.88 -3.53 -7.35
N PRO A 278 6.05 -2.49 -7.22
CA PRO A 278 4.71 -2.58 -6.64
C PRO A 278 3.75 -3.40 -7.51
N VAL A 279 3.93 -3.35 -8.84
CA VAL A 279 3.07 -4.04 -9.80
C VAL A 279 3.30 -5.54 -9.74
N ALA A 280 4.57 -5.96 -9.68
CA ALA A 280 4.94 -7.36 -9.57
C ALA A 280 4.42 -7.98 -8.26
N LEU A 281 4.51 -7.22 -7.16
CA LEU A 281 4.01 -7.66 -5.86
C LEU A 281 2.49 -7.79 -5.86
N ASP A 282 1.78 -6.83 -6.44
CA ASP A 282 0.32 -6.87 -6.58
C ASP A 282 -0.14 -8.01 -7.51
N ALA A 283 0.55 -8.24 -8.63
CA ALA A 283 0.26 -9.34 -9.54
C ALA A 283 0.43 -10.71 -8.86
N MET A 284 1.51 -10.88 -8.09
CA MET A 284 1.75 -12.10 -7.29
C MET A 284 0.67 -12.29 -6.23
N ALA A 285 0.32 -11.22 -5.51
CA ALA A 285 -0.71 -11.27 -4.48
C ALA A 285 -2.09 -11.62 -5.05
N LEU A 286 -2.47 -11.00 -6.17
CA LEU A 286 -3.73 -11.30 -6.87
C LEU A 286 -3.78 -12.78 -7.25
N LYS A 287 -2.72 -13.32 -7.84
CA LYS A 287 -2.65 -14.74 -8.21
C LYS A 287 -2.89 -15.64 -6.99
N ARG A 288 -2.26 -15.35 -5.86
CA ARG A 288 -2.41 -16.13 -4.63
C ARG A 288 -3.83 -16.05 -4.06
N LEU A 289 -4.41 -14.87 -4.03
CA LEU A 289 -5.79 -14.65 -3.57
C LEU A 289 -6.81 -15.36 -4.48
N GLU A 290 -6.62 -15.32 -5.80
CA GLU A 290 -7.44 -16.03 -6.79
C GLU A 290 -7.36 -17.57 -6.62
N GLU A 291 -6.19 -18.11 -6.27
CA GLU A 291 -6.04 -19.54 -5.95
C GLU A 291 -6.93 -19.96 -4.76
N TRP A 292 -6.98 -19.14 -3.71
CA TRP A 292 -7.83 -19.40 -2.55
C TRP A 292 -9.32 -19.24 -2.88
N ARG A 293 -9.68 -18.20 -3.64
CA ARG A 293 -11.06 -17.99 -4.11
C ARG A 293 -11.56 -19.16 -4.97
N THR A 294 -10.71 -19.64 -5.87
CA THR A 294 -11.03 -20.80 -6.72
C THR A 294 -11.30 -22.06 -5.87
N ARG A 295 -10.48 -22.32 -4.85
CA ARG A 295 -10.70 -23.45 -3.92
C ARG A 295 -11.98 -23.31 -3.10
N ALA A 296 -12.40 -22.07 -2.83
CA ALA A 296 -13.64 -21.75 -2.13
C ALA A 296 -14.86 -21.61 -3.07
N SER A 297 -14.72 -21.92 -4.37
CA SER A 297 -15.76 -21.76 -5.39
C SER A 297 -16.31 -20.34 -5.49
N LEU A 298 -15.47 -19.32 -5.23
CA LEU A 298 -15.84 -17.90 -5.34
C LEU A 298 -15.46 -17.35 -6.71
N PRO A 299 -16.20 -16.34 -7.22
CA PRO A 299 -15.88 -15.70 -8.50
C PRO A 299 -14.53 -14.97 -8.42
N LYS A 300 -13.88 -14.87 -9.58
CA LYS A 300 -12.63 -14.13 -9.72
C LYS A 300 -12.83 -12.63 -9.52
N VAL A 301 -11.79 -11.96 -9.01
CA VAL A 301 -11.72 -10.49 -8.86
C VAL A 301 -10.65 -9.86 -9.76
N ALA A 302 -9.99 -10.65 -10.59
CA ALA A 302 -9.01 -10.17 -11.57
C ALA A 302 -9.57 -9.05 -12.49
N PRO A 303 -10.84 -9.07 -12.93
CA PRO A 303 -11.39 -7.96 -13.71
C PRO A 303 -11.38 -6.62 -12.96
N GLN A 304 -11.64 -6.63 -11.64
CA GLN A 304 -11.60 -5.43 -10.79
C GLN A 304 -10.15 -4.97 -10.53
N ALA A 305 -9.18 -5.89 -10.60
CA ALA A 305 -7.75 -5.60 -10.44
C ALA A 305 -7.05 -5.17 -11.75
N ALA A 306 -7.79 -4.76 -12.78
CA ALA A 306 -7.25 -4.39 -14.09
C ALA A 306 -6.18 -3.26 -14.00
N TYR A 307 -6.19 -2.46 -12.93
CA TYR A 307 -5.18 -1.42 -12.70
C TYR A 307 -3.74 -1.98 -12.67
N ILE A 308 -3.54 -3.24 -12.31
CA ILE A 308 -2.22 -3.89 -12.31
C ILE A 308 -1.65 -3.93 -13.73
N GLY A 309 -2.49 -4.29 -14.71
CA GLY A 309 -2.13 -4.27 -16.13
C GLY A 309 -1.85 -2.85 -16.64
N PHE A 310 -2.70 -1.88 -16.30
CA PHE A 310 -2.50 -0.47 -16.67
C PHE A 310 -1.23 0.10 -16.05
N ALA A 311 -0.94 -0.19 -14.79
CA ALA A 311 0.29 0.22 -14.13
C ALA A 311 1.53 -0.33 -14.83
N SER A 312 1.48 -1.58 -15.30
CA SER A 312 2.55 -2.16 -16.11
C SER A 312 2.71 -1.45 -17.46
N GLN A 313 1.62 -1.09 -18.13
CA GLN A 313 1.64 -0.31 -19.38
C GLN A 313 2.24 1.09 -19.20
N LEU A 314 2.02 1.71 -18.03
CA LEU A 314 2.63 3.00 -17.66
C LEU A 314 4.10 2.86 -17.23
N GLY A 315 4.69 1.66 -17.26
CA GLY A 315 6.09 1.44 -16.89
C GLY A 315 6.37 1.47 -15.40
N LEU A 316 5.35 1.29 -14.55
CA LEU A 316 5.48 1.31 -13.09
C LEU A 316 5.99 -0.02 -12.52
N GLY A 317 6.07 -1.07 -13.34
CA GLY A 317 6.56 -2.39 -12.99
C GLY A 317 6.06 -3.48 -13.94
N ASN A 318 6.31 -4.74 -13.59
CA ASN A 318 5.97 -5.90 -14.41
C ASN A 318 4.75 -6.65 -13.85
N SER A 319 3.72 -6.88 -14.68
CA SER A 319 2.54 -7.69 -14.31
C SER A 319 2.53 -9.09 -14.94
N ALA A 320 3.29 -9.31 -16.00
CA ALA A 320 3.30 -10.57 -16.73
C ALA A 320 4.04 -11.66 -15.94
N SER A 321 3.46 -12.86 -15.87
CA SER A 321 3.97 -13.96 -15.05
C SER A 321 5.36 -14.46 -15.45
N ASP A 322 5.74 -14.29 -16.70
CA ASP A 322 7.09 -14.60 -17.23
C ASP A 322 8.12 -13.52 -16.90
N ARG A 323 7.67 -12.37 -16.38
CA ARG A 323 8.51 -11.25 -15.96
C ARG A 323 8.49 -10.99 -14.45
N VAL A 324 7.85 -11.84 -13.70
CA VAL A 324 7.79 -11.78 -12.22
C VAL A 324 8.37 -13.06 -11.64
N GLU A 325 9.51 -12.96 -10.99
CA GLU A 325 10.17 -14.08 -10.33
C GLU A 325 9.85 -14.05 -8.83
N LEU A 326 9.25 -15.13 -8.31
CA LEU A 326 9.06 -15.31 -6.87
C LEU A 326 10.25 -16.08 -6.29
N ARG A 327 10.99 -15.43 -5.40
CA ARG A 327 12.12 -16.03 -4.66
C ARG A 327 11.76 -16.30 -3.22
N ASN A 328 11.61 -17.56 -2.88
CA ASN A 328 11.42 -17.97 -1.49
C ASN A 328 12.79 -17.95 -0.78
N ILE A 329 12.89 -17.13 0.26
CA ILE A 329 14.07 -17.08 1.11
C ILE A 329 13.89 -18.15 2.18
N GLY A 330 14.67 -19.25 2.07
CA GLY A 330 14.65 -20.38 3.00
C GLY A 330 14.84 -19.98 4.47
N ARG A 331 14.57 -20.90 5.41
CA ARG A 331 14.82 -20.67 6.84
C ARG A 331 16.28 -20.38 7.14
#